data_fcf76d232b5db4fcd9489254f5c47eec
#
_entry.id   fcf76d232b5db4fcd9489254f5c47eec
#
_cell.length_a   1.000
_cell.length_b   1.000
_cell.length_c   1.000
_cell.angle_alpha   90.00
_cell.angle_beta   90.00
_cell.angle_gamma   90.00
#
_symmetry.space_group_name_H-M   'P 1'
#
loop_
_entity.id
_entity.type
_entity.pdbx_description
1 polymer ?
#
loop_
_entity_poly.entity_id
_entity_poly.type
_entity_poly.pdbx_seq_one_letter_code
_entity_poly.pdbx_strand_id
1 'polypeptide(L)'
;GNGIDENIINNYSTEAATVFVVPVGNQGNTDTHTEGIIEKVGDIKDIEIRVGEKQKNLPIIIWINKPNRVMLSIISPTGEIIDNMEAKNTNNNRIKFLYEKTEMIVNFTSPELSTGDSHIFIRAYNLKAGIWKFRLTGEYIVDGNYYAWIPQRELIDDETKFLNPVKYTTITLPSTTNGAISVGYYNQNNNSVVSESGNGYTRNGSIKPDIVAGGSNALVTTPGGTTSVMTGSSVAGAVVAGCCAL
;
A
#
# COMPACT_ATOMS: atom_id res chain seq x y z
N GLY A 1 -2.87 4.95 11.05
CA GLY A 1 -1.94 5.72 10.23
C GLY A 1 -1.65 7.09 10.79
N ASN A 2 -0.55 7.67 10.38
CA ASN A 2 -0.05 8.97 10.84
C ASN A 2 0.24 9.91 9.65
N GLY A 3 -0.40 9.67 8.51
CA GLY A 3 -0.34 10.56 7.35
C GLY A 3 -1.04 11.90 7.61
N ILE A 4 -0.83 12.89 6.75
CA ILE A 4 -1.43 14.22 6.90
C ILE A 4 -2.96 14.12 6.91
N ASP A 5 -3.55 13.40 5.97
CA ASP A 5 -5.01 13.24 5.87
C ASP A 5 -5.58 12.52 7.09
N GLU A 6 -4.88 11.50 7.59
CA GLU A 6 -5.28 10.76 8.78
C GLU A 6 -5.21 11.61 10.05
N ASN A 7 -4.18 12.46 10.18
CA ASN A 7 -4.07 13.40 11.30
C ASN A 7 -5.18 14.46 11.26
N ILE A 8 -5.55 14.94 10.07
CA ILE A 8 -6.69 15.85 9.90
C ILE A 8 -7.97 15.17 10.39
N ILE A 9 -8.26 13.96 9.93
CA ILE A 9 -9.45 13.20 10.34
C ILE A 9 -9.44 12.97 11.85
N ASN A 10 -8.30 12.54 12.42
CA ASN A 10 -8.19 12.32 13.86
C ASN A 10 -8.48 13.59 14.66
N ASN A 11 -7.98 14.74 14.23
CA ASN A 11 -8.22 16.01 14.92
C ASN A 11 -9.70 16.41 14.85
N TYR A 12 -10.31 16.36 13.66
CA TYR A 12 -11.72 16.74 13.49
C TYR A 12 -12.70 15.74 14.10
N SER A 13 -12.35 14.46 14.23
CA SER A 13 -13.22 13.45 14.87
C SER A 13 -13.38 13.65 16.37
N THR A 14 -12.48 14.43 17.00
CA THR A 14 -12.60 14.81 18.42
C THR A 14 -13.45 16.05 18.63
N GLU A 15 -13.72 16.80 17.57
CA GLU A 15 -14.62 17.96 17.60
C GLU A 15 -16.08 17.50 17.48
N ALA A 16 -16.99 18.20 18.17
CA ALA A 16 -18.35 17.76 18.36
C ALA A 16 -19.12 17.49 17.04
N ALA A 17 -19.88 16.40 17.03
CA ALA A 17 -20.90 16.04 16.03
C ALA A 17 -20.37 15.75 14.61
N THR A 18 -19.11 15.35 14.45
CA THR A 18 -18.56 14.94 13.15
C THR A 18 -18.21 13.46 13.16
N VAL A 19 -18.78 12.70 12.22
CA VAL A 19 -18.46 11.28 12.00
C VAL A 19 -17.83 11.14 10.61
N PHE A 20 -16.65 10.54 10.56
CA PHE A 20 -16.00 10.17 9.32
C PHE A 20 -16.24 8.69 9.02
N VAL A 21 -16.73 8.40 7.83
CA VAL A 21 -16.89 7.03 7.34
C VAL A 21 -15.99 6.86 6.12
N VAL A 22 -15.07 5.92 6.15
CA VAL A 22 -14.06 5.75 5.11
C VAL A 22 -14.05 4.30 4.63
N PRO A 23 -14.24 4.06 3.32
CA PRO A 23 -14.15 2.72 2.76
C PRO A 23 -12.69 2.23 2.72
N VAL A 24 -12.49 0.93 2.95
CA VAL A 24 -11.15 0.31 3.03
C VAL A 24 -10.42 0.15 1.69
N GLY A 25 -11.08 0.49 0.58
CA GLY A 25 -10.54 0.26 -0.76
C GLY A 25 -10.81 -1.14 -1.30
N ASN A 26 -10.41 -1.37 -2.54
CA ASN A 26 -10.67 -2.62 -3.28
C ASN A 26 -9.37 -3.35 -3.66
N GLN A 27 -8.36 -3.29 -2.77
CA GLN A 27 -7.01 -3.78 -3.06
C GLN A 27 -6.70 -5.15 -2.42
N GLY A 28 -7.71 -5.85 -1.87
CA GLY A 28 -7.51 -7.10 -1.13
C GLY A 28 -6.89 -8.26 -1.93
N ASN A 29 -7.07 -8.28 -3.26
CA ASN A 29 -6.56 -9.34 -4.14
C ASN A 29 -5.82 -8.81 -5.38
N THR A 30 -5.27 -7.60 -5.32
CA THR A 30 -4.69 -6.92 -6.49
C THR A 30 -3.18 -7.17 -6.67
N ASP A 31 -2.56 -7.94 -5.80
CA ASP A 31 -1.12 -8.23 -5.81
C ASP A 31 -0.24 -6.95 -5.72
N THR A 32 -0.75 -5.88 -5.12
CA THR A 32 -0.08 -4.56 -5.00
C THR A 32 0.61 -4.33 -3.67
N HIS A 33 0.61 -5.36 -2.80
CA HIS A 33 1.27 -5.35 -1.51
C HIS A 33 2.06 -6.64 -1.27
N THR A 34 3.21 -6.51 -0.59
CA THR A 34 3.97 -7.62 -0.03
C THR A 34 4.60 -7.20 1.31
N GLU A 35 4.80 -8.17 2.18
CA GLU A 35 5.47 -7.98 3.46
C GLU A 35 6.31 -9.21 3.82
N GLY A 36 7.20 -9.08 4.78
CA GLY A 36 8.01 -10.18 5.26
C GLY A 36 8.90 -9.80 6.43
N ILE A 37 9.76 -10.73 6.80
CA ILE A 37 10.66 -10.60 7.95
C ILE A 37 12.10 -10.91 7.50
N ILE A 38 13.03 -10.02 7.86
CA ILE A 38 14.48 -10.25 7.80
C ILE A 38 14.87 -10.78 9.18
N GLU A 39 15.29 -12.03 9.26
CA GLU A 39 15.42 -12.73 10.55
C GLU A 39 16.65 -12.29 11.35
N LYS A 40 17.74 -11.92 10.67
CA LYS A 40 19.02 -11.56 11.31
C LYS A 40 19.88 -10.65 10.43
N VAL A 41 20.92 -10.11 11.00
CA VAL A 41 21.95 -9.35 10.30
C VAL A 41 22.60 -10.23 9.20
N GLY A 42 22.77 -9.66 8.01
CA GLY A 42 23.27 -10.35 6.82
C GLY A 42 22.23 -11.15 6.06
N ASP A 43 21.02 -11.30 6.58
CA ASP A 43 19.93 -11.97 5.87
C ASP A 43 19.47 -11.14 4.67
N ILE A 44 19.10 -11.83 3.61
CA ILE A 44 18.70 -11.24 2.33
C ILE A 44 17.25 -11.60 2.04
N LYS A 45 16.45 -10.58 1.69
CA LYS A 45 15.07 -10.74 1.20
C LYS A 45 14.89 -10.00 -0.11
N ASP A 46 14.43 -10.70 -1.14
CA ASP A 46 14.14 -10.12 -2.44
C ASP A 46 12.64 -9.78 -2.54
N ILE A 47 12.36 -8.51 -2.75
CA ILE A 47 11.04 -8.03 -3.14
C ILE A 47 11.01 -8.02 -4.66
N GLU A 48 10.24 -8.93 -5.25
CA GLU A 48 10.17 -9.11 -6.70
C GLU A 48 8.90 -8.49 -7.28
N ILE A 49 9.08 -7.64 -8.27
CA ILE A 49 7.99 -6.98 -9.00
C ILE A 49 8.07 -7.40 -10.47
N ARG A 50 7.01 -8.02 -10.97
CA ARG A 50 6.80 -8.12 -12.41
C ARG A 50 6.29 -6.79 -12.92
N VAL A 51 6.93 -6.24 -13.94
CA VAL A 51 6.56 -5.00 -14.59
C VAL A 51 6.03 -5.32 -15.98
N GLY A 52 4.80 -4.89 -16.27
CA GLY A 52 4.15 -5.07 -17.56
C GLY A 52 4.70 -4.13 -18.64
N GLU A 53 4.45 -4.45 -19.90
CA GLU A 53 4.98 -3.73 -21.08
C GLU A 53 4.54 -2.26 -21.15
N LYS A 54 3.34 -1.97 -20.64
CA LYS A 54 2.78 -0.61 -20.66
C LYS A 54 3.22 0.26 -19.48
N GLN A 55 3.81 -0.34 -18.43
CA GLN A 55 4.22 0.36 -17.23
C GLN A 55 5.53 1.13 -17.44
N LYS A 56 5.45 2.44 -17.62
CA LYS A 56 6.65 3.28 -17.84
C LYS A 56 7.14 3.99 -16.58
N ASN A 57 6.25 4.29 -15.66
CA ASN A 57 6.59 4.97 -14.41
C ASN A 57 5.95 4.23 -13.24
N LEU A 58 6.73 3.95 -12.19
CA LEU A 58 6.22 3.22 -11.03
C LEU A 58 6.83 3.80 -9.74
N PRO A 59 6.00 4.36 -8.86
CA PRO A 59 6.41 4.62 -7.49
C PRO A 59 6.32 3.32 -6.67
N ILE A 60 7.34 3.07 -5.85
CA ILE A 60 7.42 1.94 -4.95
C ILE A 60 7.77 2.48 -3.57
N ILE A 61 7.07 2.04 -2.54
CA ILE A 61 7.40 2.40 -1.16
C ILE A 61 7.67 1.14 -0.35
N ILE A 62 8.78 1.16 0.39
CA ILE A 62 9.17 0.07 1.28
C ILE A 62 9.33 0.65 2.68
N TRP A 63 8.60 0.13 3.64
CA TRP A 63 8.69 0.50 5.04
C TRP A 63 9.44 -0.56 5.83
N ILE A 64 10.27 -0.10 6.74
CA ILE A 64 11.06 -0.94 7.65
C ILE A 64 10.72 -0.48 9.08
N ASN A 65 10.24 -1.40 9.91
CA ASN A 65 9.95 -1.08 11.30
C ASN A 65 11.22 -0.69 12.06
N LYS A 66 11.11 0.32 12.91
CA LYS A 66 12.20 0.67 13.85
C LYS A 66 12.42 -0.47 14.86
N PRO A 67 13.62 -0.71 15.35
CA PRO A 67 14.86 0.02 15.04
C PRO A 67 15.67 -0.64 13.90
N ASN A 68 15.04 -1.50 13.06
CA ASN A 68 15.76 -2.21 12.02
C ASN A 68 16.40 -1.26 11.00
N ARG A 69 17.56 -1.66 10.49
CA ARG A 69 18.26 -1.00 9.39
C ARG A 69 18.61 -2.02 8.31
N VAL A 70 18.43 -1.61 7.07
CA VAL A 70 18.70 -2.45 5.89
C VAL A 70 19.48 -1.67 4.84
N MET A 71 20.24 -2.39 4.03
CA MET A 71 20.79 -1.90 2.76
C MET A 71 19.85 -2.31 1.63
N LEU A 72 19.75 -1.48 0.60
CA LEU A 72 18.99 -1.76 -0.61
C LEU A 72 19.93 -2.03 -1.78
N SER A 73 19.71 -3.12 -2.50
CA SER A 73 20.27 -3.36 -3.82
C SER A 73 19.13 -3.51 -4.83
N ILE A 74 19.30 -3.01 -6.05
CA ILE A 74 18.29 -3.14 -7.10
C ILE A 74 18.89 -3.92 -8.25
N ILE A 75 18.17 -4.95 -8.69
CA ILE A 75 18.59 -5.86 -9.75
C ILE A 75 17.57 -5.73 -10.88
N SER A 76 18.06 -5.40 -12.07
CA SER A 76 17.26 -5.24 -13.28
C SER A 76 16.88 -6.59 -13.91
N PRO A 77 15.91 -6.62 -14.85
CA PRO A 77 15.54 -7.84 -15.55
C PRO A 77 16.69 -8.50 -16.34
N THR A 78 17.68 -7.73 -16.78
CA THR A 78 18.87 -8.29 -17.48
C THR A 78 20.01 -8.68 -16.53
N GLY A 79 19.85 -8.43 -15.22
CA GLY A 79 20.82 -8.78 -14.20
C GLY A 79 21.83 -7.67 -13.88
N GLU A 80 21.65 -6.45 -14.39
CA GLU A 80 22.44 -5.29 -13.95
C GLU A 80 22.10 -4.98 -12.48
N ILE A 81 23.11 -4.74 -11.65
CA ILE A 81 22.97 -4.58 -10.20
C ILE A 81 23.46 -3.19 -9.78
N ILE A 82 22.66 -2.47 -9.05
CA ILE A 82 23.06 -1.32 -8.23
C ILE A 82 23.06 -1.80 -6.79
N ASP A 83 24.23 -1.92 -6.21
CA ASP A 83 24.43 -2.68 -4.97
C ASP A 83 24.64 -1.77 -3.73
N ASN A 84 24.24 -2.28 -2.57
CA ASN A 84 24.56 -1.78 -1.23
C ASN A 84 24.32 -0.28 -1.01
N MET A 85 23.14 0.21 -1.38
CA MET A 85 22.71 1.54 -1.03
C MET A 85 22.36 1.58 0.47
N GLU A 86 23.17 2.28 1.26
CA GLU A 86 22.92 2.44 2.68
C GLU A 86 21.72 3.34 2.95
N ALA A 87 20.95 3.00 4.00
CA ALA A 87 19.81 3.78 4.47
C ALA A 87 20.26 5.06 5.22
N LYS A 88 21.03 5.91 4.55
CA LYS A 88 21.31 7.27 5.03
C LYS A 88 20.23 8.20 4.51
N ASN A 89 19.80 9.16 5.33
CA ASN A 89 18.88 10.21 4.89
C ASN A 89 19.44 10.90 3.64
N THR A 90 19.04 10.41 2.48
CA THR A 90 19.45 10.95 1.18
C THR A 90 18.21 11.33 0.39
N ASN A 91 18.21 12.57 -0.08
CA ASN A 91 17.18 13.03 -0.99
C ASN A 91 17.73 12.97 -2.42
N ASN A 92 16.92 12.38 -3.33
CA ASN A 92 17.18 12.33 -4.77
C ASN A 92 18.45 11.60 -5.19
N ASN A 93 18.73 10.43 -4.60
CA ASN A 93 19.78 9.55 -5.12
C ASN A 93 19.34 9.01 -6.49
N ARG A 94 19.93 9.56 -7.56
CA ARG A 94 19.60 9.18 -8.93
C ARG A 94 20.50 8.03 -9.37
N ILE A 95 19.87 6.96 -9.84
CA ILE A 95 20.54 5.80 -10.40
C ILE A 95 20.02 5.53 -11.81
N LYS A 96 20.86 4.94 -12.66
CA LYS A 96 20.53 4.64 -14.05
C LYS A 96 21.01 3.24 -14.40
N PHE A 97 20.08 2.43 -14.90
CA PHE A 97 20.36 1.13 -15.49
C PHE A 97 20.68 1.32 -16.98
N LEU A 98 21.86 0.87 -17.38
CA LEU A 98 22.37 1.15 -18.74
C LEU A 98 21.67 0.31 -19.81
N TYR A 99 21.45 -0.97 -19.52
CA TYR A 99 20.82 -1.88 -20.48
C TYR A 99 19.33 -1.61 -20.66
N GLU A 100 18.60 -1.37 -19.59
CA GLU A 100 17.16 -1.06 -19.63
C GLU A 100 16.88 0.40 -19.98
N LYS A 101 17.86 1.29 -19.85
CA LYS A 101 17.68 2.76 -19.94
C LYS A 101 16.66 3.28 -18.93
N THR A 102 16.49 2.55 -17.84
CA THR A 102 15.59 2.91 -16.74
C THR A 102 16.33 3.82 -15.77
N GLU A 103 15.66 4.89 -15.34
CA GLU A 103 16.16 5.81 -14.31
C GLU A 103 15.31 5.66 -13.05
N MET A 104 15.95 5.66 -11.88
CA MET A 104 15.25 5.65 -10.61
C MET A 104 15.77 6.76 -9.70
N ILE A 105 14.85 7.36 -8.94
CA ILE A 105 15.17 8.27 -7.84
C ILE A 105 14.84 7.54 -6.56
N VAL A 106 15.86 7.30 -5.73
CA VAL A 106 15.72 6.58 -4.45
C VAL A 106 15.92 7.56 -3.32
N ASN A 107 14.91 7.66 -2.45
CA ASN A 107 14.93 8.49 -1.26
C ASN A 107 14.84 7.58 -0.02
N PHE A 108 15.78 7.75 0.89
CA PHE A 108 15.77 7.13 2.20
C PHE A 108 15.35 8.14 3.25
N THR A 109 14.38 7.80 4.08
CA THR A 109 13.96 8.59 5.24
C THR A 109 14.09 7.72 6.48
N SER A 110 14.98 8.10 7.40
CA SER A 110 15.23 7.36 8.64
C SER A 110 15.77 8.28 9.75
N PRO A 111 15.04 8.47 10.85
CA PRO A 111 13.66 8.05 11.08
C PRO A 111 12.65 8.94 10.31
N GLU A 112 11.50 8.37 9.98
CA GLU A 112 10.32 9.14 9.57
C GLU A 112 9.72 9.80 10.81
N LEU A 113 9.38 11.10 10.72
CA LEU A 113 9.10 11.94 11.89
C LEU A 113 7.85 11.51 12.68
N SER A 114 6.84 10.97 12.02
CA SER A 114 5.56 10.65 12.67
C SER A 114 5.52 9.26 13.32
N THR A 115 6.29 8.30 12.81
CA THR A 115 6.30 6.91 13.28
C THR A 115 7.62 6.50 13.92
N GLY A 116 8.70 7.16 13.53
CA GLY A 116 10.08 6.78 13.87
C GLY A 116 10.60 5.59 13.04
N ASP A 117 9.78 5.02 12.17
CA ASP A 117 10.19 3.96 11.24
C ASP A 117 11.05 4.51 10.11
N SER A 118 11.60 3.63 9.29
CA SER A 118 12.31 4.03 8.08
C SER A 118 11.49 3.70 6.85
N HIS A 119 11.57 4.51 5.81
CA HIS A 119 11.02 4.16 4.52
C HIS A 119 11.97 4.48 3.38
N ILE A 120 11.85 3.69 2.32
CA ILE A 120 12.54 3.85 1.06
C ILE A 120 11.47 4.17 0.03
N PHE A 121 11.55 5.36 -0.59
CA PHE A 121 10.64 5.75 -1.66
C PHE A 121 11.39 5.79 -2.98
N ILE A 122 10.98 4.94 -3.92
CA ILE A 122 11.59 4.77 -5.22
C ILE A 122 10.62 5.27 -6.28
N ARG A 123 11.08 6.17 -7.14
CA ARG A 123 10.37 6.60 -8.35
C ARG A 123 11.14 6.09 -9.56
N ALA A 124 10.58 5.11 -10.25
CA ALA A 124 11.14 4.56 -11.47
C ALA A 124 10.54 5.27 -12.70
N TYR A 125 11.39 5.59 -13.66
CA TYR A 125 11.06 6.26 -14.93
C TYR A 125 11.62 5.45 -16.10
N ASN A 126 10.91 5.45 -17.21
CA ASN A 126 11.26 4.65 -18.39
C ASN A 126 11.47 3.18 -18.03
N LEU A 127 10.63 2.69 -17.12
CA LEU A 127 10.74 1.35 -16.56
C LEU A 127 10.58 0.31 -17.66
N LYS A 128 11.53 -0.63 -17.72
CA LYS A 128 11.51 -1.73 -18.69
C LYS A 128 10.70 -2.88 -18.12
N ALA A 129 9.90 -3.51 -18.97
CA ALA A 129 9.17 -4.72 -18.60
C ALA A 129 10.10 -5.87 -18.20
N GLY A 130 9.64 -6.70 -17.28
CA GLY A 130 10.37 -7.83 -16.76
C GLY A 130 10.30 -7.92 -15.24
N ILE A 131 11.14 -8.75 -14.65
CA ILE A 131 11.19 -8.95 -13.20
C ILE A 131 12.30 -8.08 -12.61
N TRP A 132 11.89 -7.11 -11.81
CA TRP A 132 12.78 -6.27 -11.02
C TRP A 132 12.83 -6.80 -9.59
N LYS A 133 14.05 -6.81 -8.99
CA LYS A 133 14.25 -7.24 -7.61
C LYS A 133 14.79 -6.07 -6.79
N PHE A 134 14.11 -5.82 -5.68
CA PHE A 134 14.54 -4.87 -4.66
C PHE A 134 14.99 -5.69 -3.47
N ARG A 135 16.30 -5.85 -3.34
CA ARG A 135 16.94 -6.70 -2.35
C ARG A 135 17.20 -5.93 -1.08
N LEU A 136 16.67 -6.41 0.02
CA LEU A 136 16.93 -5.90 1.36
C LEU A 136 17.97 -6.80 2.03
N THR A 137 19.06 -6.22 2.52
CA THR A 137 20.07 -6.90 3.33
C THR A 137 20.06 -6.34 4.73
N GLY A 138 19.88 -7.19 5.74
CA GLY A 138 19.81 -6.78 7.15
C GLY A 138 21.14 -6.23 7.65
N GLU A 139 21.16 -4.98 8.10
CA GLU A 139 22.33 -4.33 8.71
C GLU A 139 22.25 -4.32 10.25
N TYR A 140 21.06 -4.02 10.77
CA TYR A 140 20.75 -4.09 12.19
C TYR A 140 19.30 -4.57 12.33
N ILE A 141 19.07 -5.72 12.95
CA ILE A 141 17.79 -6.42 12.96
C ILE A 141 17.37 -6.75 14.38
N VAL A 142 16.12 -6.38 14.72
CA VAL A 142 15.46 -6.70 15.99
C VAL A 142 14.21 -7.53 15.73
N ASP A 143 13.20 -6.99 15.01
CA ASP A 143 11.99 -7.72 14.60
C ASP A 143 11.94 -7.99 13.09
N GLY A 144 12.74 -7.26 12.32
CA GLY A 144 12.97 -7.42 10.89
C GLY A 144 11.79 -7.17 9.96
N ASN A 145 10.66 -6.68 10.48
CA ASN A 145 9.47 -6.50 9.67
C ASN A 145 9.66 -5.43 8.59
N TYR A 146 9.29 -5.79 7.36
CA TYR A 146 9.22 -4.86 6.23
C TYR A 146 7.90 -5.01 5.48
N TYR A 147 7.47 -3.93 4.84
CA TYR A 147 6.23 -3.85 4.07
C TYR A 147 6.50 -3.07 2.79
N ALA A 148 5.96 -3.52 1.66
CA ALA A 148 6.12 -2.83 0.39
C ALA A 148 4.80 -2.69 -0.36
N TRP A 149 4.59 -1.53 -0.96
CA TRP A 149 3.41 -1.22 -1.78
C TRP A 149 3.82 -0.62 -3.12
N ILE A 150 3.05 -0.94 -4.14
CA ILE A 150 2.95 -0.22 -5.40
C ILE A 150 1.56 0.41 -5.49
N PRO A 151 1.29 1.32 -6.43
CA PRO A 151 -0.01 1.98 -6.54
C PRO A 151 -1.16 0.99 -6.70
N GLN A 152 -2.36 1.49 -6.41
CA GLN A 152 -3.60 0.75 -6.59
C GLN A 152 -3.72 0.21 -8.03
N ARG A 153 -4.38 -0.93 -8.18
CA ARG A 153 -4.53 -1.66 -9.45
C ARG A 153 -4.98 -0.76 -10.61
N GLU A 154 -5.93 0.13 -10.34
CA GLU A 154 -6.52 1.02 -11.32
C GLU A 154 -5.55 2.08 -11.88
N LEU A 155 -4.39 2.27 -11.24
CA LEU A 155 -3.37 3.26 -11.59
C LEU A 155 -2.14 2.68 -12.28
N ILE A 156 -2.07 1.36 -12.42
CA ILE A 156 -0.93 0.64 -12.99
C ILE A 156 -1.37 -0.35 -14.07
N ASP A 157 -0.41 -0.81 -14.88
CA ASP A 157 -0.64 -1.88 -15.84
C ASP A 157 -1.07 -3.18 -15.14
N ASP A 158 -2.07 -3.87 -15.66
CA ASP A 158 -2.64 -5.10 -15.08
C ASP A 158 -1.62 -6.22 -14.87
N GLU A 159 -0.55 -6.25 -15.66
CA GLU A 159 0.53 -7.21 -15.51
C GLU A 159 1.57 -6.81 -14.45
N THR A 160 1.52 -5.56 -13.97
CA THR A 160 2.46 -5.06 -12.95
C THR A 160 2.00 -5.48 -11.57
N LYS A 161 2.81 -6.29 -10.87
CA LYS A 161 2.46 -6.85 -9.56
C LYS A 161 3.65 -7.40 -8.80
N PHE A 162 3.51 -7.58 -7.49
CA PHE A 162 4.45 -8.39 -6.72
C PHE A 162 4.32 -9.87 -7.11
N LEU A 163 5.42 -10.60 -7.12
CA LEU A 163 5.42 -12.04 -7.38
C LEU A 163 5.06 -12.87 -6.13
N ASN A 164 5.28 -12.30 -4.96
CA ASN A 164 4.93 -12.90 -3.67
C ASN A 164 4.01 -11.94 -2.90
N PRO A 165 2.78 -11.70 -3.38
CA PRO A 165 1.87 -10.74 -2.75
C PRO A 165 1.28 -11.30 -1.45
N VAL A 166 0.91 -10.39 -0.55
CA VAL A 166 0.17 -10.70 0.67
C VAL A 166 -1.18 -9.99 0.65
N LYS A 167 -2.23 -10.70 1.05
CA LYS A 167 -3.63 -10.20 1.02
C LYS A 167 -4.01 -9.37 2.25
N TYR A 168 -3.22 -9.41 3.29
CA TYR A 168 -3.39 -8.59 4.49
C TYR A 168 -2.69 -7.24 4.32
N THR A 169 -2.99 -6.29 5.20
CA THR A 169 -2.39 -4.95 5.19
C THR A 169 -2.64 -4.18 3.86
N THR A 170 -3.79 -4.47 3.23
CA THR A 170 -4.22 -3.90 1.93
C THR A 170 -5.27 -2.80 2.07
N ILE A 171 -5.56 -2.35 3.29
CA ILE A 171 -6.43 -1.22 3.56
C ILE A 171 -5.80 0.06 3.01
N THR A 172 -6.56 0.82 2.22
CA THR A 172 -6.08 2.07 1.63
C THR A 172 -6.22 3.26 2.57
N LEU A 173 -5.36 4.26 2.39
CA LEU A 173 -5.48 5.53 3.08
C LEU A 173 -6.74 6.30 2.60
N PRO A 174 -7.39 7.07 3.49
CA PRO A 174 -7.09 7.29 4.90
C PRO A 174 -7.82 6.34 5.88
N SER A 175 -8.28 5.16 5.42
CA SER A 175 -9.10 4.23 6.20
C SER A 175 -8.34 3.56 7.36
N THR A 176 -7.01 3.73 7.42
CA THR A 176 -6.18 3.26 8.53
C THR A 176 -6.17 4.18 9.75
N THR A 177 -6.91 5.30 9.68
CA THR A 177 -7.03 6.27 10.79
C THR A 177 -7.89 5.73 11.93
N ASN A 178 -7.61 6.15 13.17
CA ASN A 178 -8.44 5.82 14.33
C ASN A 178 -9.68 6.72 14.44
N GLY A 179 -9.63 7.92 13.84
CA GLY A 179 -10.71 8.90 13.88
C GLY A 179 -11.86 8.67 12.90
N ALA A 180 -11.86 7.55 12.16
CA ALA A 180 -12.93 7.23 11.23
C ALA A 180 -13.41 5.79 11.41
N ILE A 181 -14.69 5.59 11.07
CA ILE A 181 -15.28 4.26 10.88
C ILE A 181 -14.80 3.72 9.54
N SER A 182 -13.93 2.72 9.54
CA SER A 182 -13.46 2.06 8.34
C SER A 182 -14.40 0.94 7.93
N VAL A 183 -14.81 0.94 6.66
CA VAL A 183 -15.87 0.06 6.17
C VAL A 183 -15.34 -0.87 5.06
N GLY A 184 -15.33 -2.17 5.35
CA GLY A 184 -15.17 -3.22 4.35
C GLY A 184 -16.48 -3.59 3.68
N TYR A 185 -16.44 -4.44 2.65
CA TYR A 185 -17.67 -4.89 2.00
C TYR A 185 -17.75 -6.40 1.84
N TYR A 186 -18.99 -6.89 1.84
CA TYR A 186 -19.34 -8.27 1.59
C TYR A 186 -20.43 -8.37 0.52
N ASN A 187 -20.66 -9.57 0.02
CA ASN A 187 -21.75 -9.84 -0.91
C ASN A 187 -23.04 -10.08 -0.12
N GLN A 188 -23.92 -9.09 -0.12
CA GLN A 188 -25.20 -9.12 0.61
C GLN A 188 -26.19 -10.15 0.07
N ASN A 189 -26.01 -10.66 -1.14
CA ASN A 189 -26.95 -11.61 -1.73
C ASN A 189 -26.76 -13.04 -1.17
N ASN A 190 -25.53 -13.37 -0.72
CA ASN A 190 -25.19 -14.70 -0.21
C ASN A 190 -24.38 -14.67 1.08
N ASN A 191 -24.16 -13.47 1.65
CA ASN A 191 -23.37 -13.23 2.87
C ASN A 191 -21.91 -13.74 2.78
N SER A 192 -21.33 -13.78 1.57
CA SER A 192 -19.95 -14.22 1.39
C SER A 192 -18.96 -13.06 1.56
N VAL A 193 -17.78 -13.40 2.02
CA VAL A 193 -16.61 -12.50 2.02
C VAL A 193 -16.23 -12.19 0.57
N VAL A 194 -15.88 -10.94 0.30
CA VAL A 194 -15.41 -10.48 -1.00
C VAL A 194 -13.89 -10.28 -0.93
N SER A 195 -13.17 -10.96 -1.80
CA SER A 195 -11.69 -10.98 -1.81
C SER A 195 -11.07 -9.63 -2.17
N GLU A 196 -11.80 -8.81 -2.90
CA GLU A 196 -11.38 -7.48 -3.34
C GLU A 196 -11.41 -6.45 -2.21
N SER A 197 -12.24 -6.67 -1.17
CA SER A 197 -12.26 -5.76 -0.01
C SER A 197 -10.89 -5.66 0.64
N GLY A 198 -10.42 -4.44 0.89
CA GLY A 198 -9.18 -4.22 1.61
C GLY A 198 -9.21 -4.92 2.98
N ASN A 199 -8.14 -5.64 3.32
CA ASN A 199 -8.01 -6.44 4.53
C ASN A 199 -6.99 -5.82 5.49
N GLY A 200 -7.33 -5.80 6.80
CA GLY A 200 -6.39 -5.48 7.88
C GLY A 200 -5.49 -6.69 8.20
N TYR A 201 -4.58 -6.58 9.10
CA TYR A 201 -4.39 -5.45 10.02
C TYR A 201 -3.74 -4.25 9.32
N THR A 202 -3.76 -3.08 9.96
CA THR A 202 -2.90 -1.99 9.50
C THR A 202 -1.44 -2.29 9.85
N ARG A 203 -0.47 -1.65 9.18
CA ARG A 203 0.97 -1.83 9.42
C ARG A 203 1.39 -1.65 10.89
N ASN A 204 0.72 -0.77 11.62
CA ASN A 204 0.94 -0.56 13.06
C ASN A 204 0.12 -1.51 13.98
N GLY A 205 -0.48 -2.54 13.42
CA GLY A 205 -1.20 -3.58 14.18
C GLY A 205 -2.63 -3.21 14.60
N SER A 206 -3.17 -2.07 14.17
CA SER A 206 -4.57 -1.73 14.47
C SER A 206 -5.51 -2.66 13.72
N ILE A 207 -6.59 -3.08 14.41
CA ILE A 207 -7.63 -3.92 13.82
C ILE A 207 -8.55 -3.03 12.97
N LYS A 208 -8.59 -3.29 11.69
CA LYS A 208 -9.43 -2.64 10.68
C LYS A 208 -9.83 -3.69 9.63
N PRO A 209 -11.00 -3.57 8.96
CA PRO A 209 -12.04 -2.56 9.12
C PRO A 209 -12.77 -2.65 10.46
N ASP A 210 -13.44 -1.55 10.86
CA ASP A 210 -14.27 -1.54 12.07
C ASP A 210 -15.60 -2.27 11.86
N ILE A 211 -16.13 -2.19 10.63
CA ILE A 211 -17.42 -2.78 10.24
C ILE A 211 -17.40 -3.18 8.76
N VAL A 212 -18.32 -4.05 8.37
CA VAL A 212 -18.59 -4.39 6.96
C VAL A 212 -20.05 -4.11 6.62
N ALA A 213 -20.30 -3.72 5.37
CA ALA A 213 -21.67 -3.56 4.86
C ALA A 213 -21.79 -4.19 3.46
N GLY A 214 -23.02 -4.36 2.97
CA GLY A 214 -23.26 -4.87 1.63
C GLY A 214 -22.70 -3.92 0.56
N GLY A 215 -21.92 -4.44 -0.36
CA GLY A 215 -21.26 -3.65 -1.40
C GLY A 215 -21.09 -4.37 -2.73
N SER A 216 -21.75 -5.51 -2.94
CA SER A 216 -21.66 -6.27 -4.19
C SER A 216 -22.97 -6.16 -4.98
N ASN A 217 -22.86 -5.69 -6.22
CA ASN A 217 -24.03 -5.51 -7.10
C ASN A 217 -25.19 -4.77 -6.44
N ALA A 218 -24.86 -3.72 -5.70
CA ALA A 218 -25.85 -2.90 -5.02
C ALA A 218 -26.49 -1.89 -5.98
N LEU A 219 -27.81 -1.72 -5.87
CA LEU A 219 -28.54 -0.70 -6.61
C LEU A 219 -28.25 0.66 -5.99
N VAL A 220 -27.74 1.58 -6.79
CA VAL A 220 -27.38 2.93 -6.37
C VAL A 220 -28.07 3.97 -7.24
N THR A 221 -28.32 5.15 -6.68
CA THR A 221 -28.85 6.30 -7.41
C THR A 221 -27.70 7.03 -8.11
N THR A 222 -27.88 7.34 -9.38
CA THR A 222 -26.91 8.10 -10.18
C THR A 222 -27.38 9.54 -10.40
N PRO A 223 -26.49 10.45 -10.83
CA PRO A 223 -26.88 11.81 -11.20
C PRO A 223 -28.04 11.81 -12.20
N GLY A 224 -29.05 12.66 -11.97
CA GLY A 224 -30.27 12.69 -12.78
C GLY A 224 -31.39 11.76 -12.31
N GLY A 225 -31.26 11.10 -11.16
CA GLY A 225 -32.32 10.30 -10.53
C GLY A 225 -32.51 8.91 -11.15
N THR A 226 -31.59 8.47 -12.02
CA THR A 226 -31.57 7.09 -12.54
C THR A 226 -30.88 6.14 -11.56
N THR A 227 -30.99 4.86 -11.79
CA THR A 227 -30.34 3.83 -10.96
C THR A 227 -29.28 3.08 -11.76
N SER A 228 -28.25 2.62 -11.08
CA SER A 228 -27.19 1.76 -11.63
C SER A 228 -26.80 0.69 -10.61
N VAL A 229 -26.08 -0.31 -11.07
CA VAL A 229 -25.52 -1.35 -10.19
C VAL A 229 -24.03 -1.06 -10.00
N MET A 230 -23.58 -1.00 -8.74
CA MET A 230 -22.19 -0.77 -8.39
C MET A 230 -21.68 -1.81 -7.39
N THR A 231 -20.37 -2.06 -7.44
CA THR A 231 -19.67 -2.95 -6.51
C THR A 231 -18.42 -2.25 -5.97
N GLY A 232 -18.16 -2.40 -4.67
CA GLY A 232 -16.96 -1.90 -4.02
C GLY A 232 -17.18 -1.42 -2.59
N SER A 233 -16.07 -1.24 -1.88
CA SER A 233 -16.07 -0.69 -0.52
C SER A 233 -16.67 0.72 -0.43
N SER A 234 -16.62 1.49 -1.53
CA SER A 234 -17.25 2.83 -1.60
C SER A 234 -18.76 2.77 -1.43
N VAL A 235 -19.41 1.74 -1.97
CA VAL A 235 -20.85 1.50 -1.81
C VAL A 235 -21.18 1.18 -0.35
N ALA A 236 -20.41 0.25 0.23
CA ALA A 236 -20.56 -0.11 1.64
C ALA A 236 -20.34 1.09 2.58
N GLY A 237 -19.34 1.92 2.28
CA GLY A 237 -19.08 3.15 3.01
C GLY A 237 -20.26 4.13 2.97
N ALA A 238 -20.89 4.29 1.79
CA ALA A 238 -22.09 5.13 1.65
C ALA A 238 -23.28 4.60 2.47
N VAL A 239 -23.47 3.28 2.53
CA VAL A 239 -24.53 2.66 3.36
C VAL A 239 -24.29 2.97 4.83
N VAL A 240 -23.06 2.78 5.35
CA VAL A 240 -22.74 3.08 6.75
C VAL A 240 -22.85 4.58 7.04
N ALA A 241 -22.43 5.45 6.12
CA ALA A 241 -22.59 6.89 6.27
C ALA A 241 -24.08 7.29 6.39
N GLY A 242 -24.96 6.68 5.59
CA GLY A 242 -26.41 6.86 5.72
C GLY A 242 -26.94 6.39 7.08
N CYS A 243 -26.46 5.27 7.59
CA CYS A 243 -26.85 4.78 8.93
C CYS A 243 -26.38 5.72 10.06
N CYS A 244 -25.21 6.35 9.91
CA CYS A 244 -24.73 7.31 10.90
C CYS A 244 -25.51 8.63 10.91
N ALA A 245 -26.21 8.95 9.82
CA ALA A 245 -27.00 10.18 9.68
C ALA A 245 -28.44 10.04 10.23
N LEU A 246 -28.93 8.83 10.51
CA LEU A 246 -30.24 8.51 11.07
C LEU A 246 -30.24 8.52 12.60
#